data_800a6e33ddafba01d47bdc5d1336fe64
#
_entry.id   800a6e33ddafba01d47bdc5d1336fe64
#
_cell.length_a   1.000
_cell.length_b   1.000
_cell.length_c   1.000
_cell.angle_alpha   90.00
_cell.angle_beta   90.00
_cell.angle_gamma   90.00
#
_symmetry.space_group_name_H-M   'P 1'
#
loop_
_entity.id
_entity.type
_entity.pdbx_description
1 polymer ?
#
loop_
_entity_poly.entity_id
_entity_poly.type
_entity_poly.pdbx_seq_one_letter_code
_entity_poly.pdbx_strand_id
1 'polypeptide(L)'
;MPRKKEKQTETINLANDFSKETFLYWYKSMVLMRKFEEMAGKLYGQQKIRGFCHLYIGQEACIAGCVTALKEGDKYITSYRDHAHPLALGTNPNFIMAELFGKETGISKGRGGSMHMFDKERNFFGGHGIVGNQIPMGAGIGFAELYKGTDNVCITFLGDGAVRIGAFHEALNMSMFLKIPVIFIIENNGYAMGTSVERTSNVTELYKIGKAYDMPSYCLLYTSPSPRDS
;
A
#
# COMPACT_ATOMS: atom_id res chain seq x y z
N MET A 1 40.29 -2.00 -7.76
CA MET A 1 39.10 -2.20 -8.65
C MET A 1 38.45 -0.85 -8.88
N PRO A 2 38.19 -0.40 -10.10
CA PRO A 2 37.57 0.90 -10.35
C PRO A 2 36.10 0.88 -9.88
N ARG A 3 35.70 1.90 -9.10
CA ARG A 3 34.32 2.13 -8.70
C ARG A 3 33.45 2.26 -9.97
N LYS A 4 32.45 1.37 -10.15
CA LYS A 4 31.41 1.59 -11.14
C LYS A 4 30.70 2.91 -10.79
N LYS A 5 30.73 3.85 -11.73
CA LYS A 5 29.93 5.09 -11.63
C LYS A 5 28.47 4.69 -11.44
N GLU A 6 27.87 5.17 -10.35
CA GLU A 6 26.41 5.12 -10.17
C GLU A 6 25.76 5.79 -11.39
N LYS A 7 24.86 5.07 -12.05
CA LYS A 7 24.04 5.68 -13.10
C LYS A 7 23.27 6.84 -12.46
N GLN A 8 23.49 8.04 -12.97
CA GLN A 8 22.67 9.19 -12.64
C GLN A 8 21.22 8.81 -12.87
N THR A 9 20.39 9.01 -11.87
CA THR A 9 18.93 8.93 -11.97
C THR A 9 18.51 9.92 -13.07
N GLU A 10 18.03 9.43 -14.20
CA GLU A 10 17.39 10.28 -15.21
C GLU A 10 16.26 11.05 -14.51
N THR A 11 16.32 12.36 -14.61
CA THR A 11 15.25 13.22 -14.10
C THR A 11 14.04 13.00 -15.00
N ILE A 12 13.07 12.22 -14.52
CA ILE A 12 11.79 12.01 -15.23
C ILE A 12 11.13 13.39 -15.36
N ASN A 13 10.93 13.85 -16.57
CA ASN A 13 10.18 15.07 -16.80
C ASN A 13 8.69 14.73 -16.86
N LEU A 14 8.06 14.63 -15.70
CA LEU A 14 6.68 14.21 -15.50
C LEU A 14 5.69 14.90 -16.46
N ALA A 15 5.95 16.16 -16.83
CA ALA A 15 5.07 16.90 -17.73
C ALA A 15 5.01 16.34 -19.15
N ASN A 16 6.05 15.62 -19.58
CA ASN A 16 6.14 15.04 -20.94
C ASN A 16 5.77 13.56 -20.99
N ASP A 17 5.78 12.88 -19.84
CA ASP A 17 5.62 11.41 -19.78
C ASP A 17 4.16 10.98 -19.55
N PHE A 18 3.31 11.88 -19.07
CA PHE A 18 1.91 11.55 -18.76
C PHE A 18 0.93 12.56 -19.37
N SER A 19 -0.24 12.06 -19.76
CA SER A 19 -1.30 12.91 -20.31
C SER A 19 -1.95 13.81 -19.24
N LYS A 20 -2.60 14.88 -19.68
CA LYS A 20 -3.39 15.75 -18.81
C LYS A 20 -4.51 14.97 -18.09
N GLU A 21 -5.09 13.99 -18.76
CA GLU A 21 -6.13 13.11 -18.23
C GLU A 21 -5.59 12.28 -17.07
N THR A 22 -4.37 11.78 -17.18
CA THR A 22 -3.69 11.05 -16.10
C THR A 22 -3.47 11.92 -14.87
N PHE A 23 -2.98 13.15 -15.05
CA PHE A 23 -2.81 14.10 -13.93
C PHE A 23 -4.15 14.45 -13.28
N LEU A 24 -5.20 14.66 -14.05
CA LEU A 24 -6.55 14.93 -13.53
C LEU A 24 -7.12 13.72 -12.79
N TYR A 25 -6.86 12.51 -13.26
CA TYR A 25 -7.24 11.28 -12.57
C TYR A 25 -6.55 11.18 -11.21
N TRP A 26 -5.22 11.35 -11.16
CA TRP A 26 -4.48 11.33 -9.90
C TRP A 26 -4.98 12.38 -8.92
N TYR A 27 -5.15 13.61 -9.38
CA TYR A 27 -5.64 14.70 -8.54
C TYR A 27 -7.03 14.38 -7.97
N LYS A 28 -7.97 13.97 -8.81
CA LYS A 28 -9.33 13.61 -8.37
C LYS A 28 -9.32 12.44 -7.39
N SER A 29 -8.55 11.42 -7.67
CA SER A 29 -8.40 10.23 -6.81
C SER A 29 -7.84 10.60 -5.44
N MET A 30 -6.75 11.36 -5.40
CA MET A 30 -6.14 11.82 -4.14
C MET A 30 -7.08 12.74 -3.34
N VAL A 31 -7.80 13.65 -4.00
CA VAL A 31 -8.77 14.52 -3.33
C VAL A 31 -9.95 13.71 -2.78
N LEU A 32 -10.44 12.72 -3.53
CA LEU A 32 -11.50 11.82 -3.05
C LEU A 32 -11.06 11.08 -1.79
N MET A 33 -9.89 10.45 -1.83
CA MET A 33 -9.33 9.73 -0.68
C MET A 33 -9.16 10.66 0.53
N ARG A 34 -8.57 11.85 0.33
CA ARG A 34 -8.40 12.84 1.40
C ARG A 34 -9.73 13.24 2.02
N LYS A 35 -10.73 13.59 1.21
CA LYS A 35 -12.06 14.00 1.69
C LYS A 35 -12.80 12.88 2.40
N PHE A 36 -12.66 11.67 1.90
CA PHE A 36 -13.21 10.48 2.56
C PHE A 36 -12.60 10.29 3.95
N GLU A 37 -11.28 10.34 4.05
CA GLU A 37 -10.56 10.13 5.31
C GLU A 37 -10.80 11.26 6.32
N GLU A 38 -10.86 12.51 5.87
CA GLU A 38 -11.26 13.65 6.73
C GLU A 38 -12.66 13.43 7.33
N MET A 39 -13.60 12.95 6.51
CA MET A 39 -14.95 12.63 6.97
C MET A 39 -14.95 11.41 7.91
N ALA A 40 -14.21 10.35 7.60
CA ALA A 40 -14.07 9.17 8.47
C ALA A 40 -13.50 9.56 9.83
N GLY A 41 -12.46 10.39 9.87
CA GLY A 41 -11.87 10.90 11.11
C GLY A 41 -12.86 11.74 11.94
N LYS A 42 -13.64 12.61 11.29
CA LYS A 42 -14.71 13.38 11.95
C LYS A 42 -15.78 12.47 12.56
N LEU A 43 -16.24 11.46 11.81
CA LEU A 43 -17.26 10.53 12.25
C LEU A 43 -16.76 9.60 13.36
N TYR A 44 -15.48 9.24 13.32
CA TYR A 44 -14.82 8.51 14.39
C TYR A 44 -14.78 9.32 15.69
N GLY A 45 -14.40 10.61 15.62
CA GLY A 45 -14.45 11.52 16.77
C GLY A 45 -15.86 11.70 17.35
N GLN A 46 -16.91 11.52 16.53
CA GLN A 46 -18.31 11.48 16.96
C GLN A 46 -18.78 10.11 17.47
N GLN A 47 -17.87 9.13 17.60
CA GLN A 47 -18.17 7.76 18.04
C GLN A 47 -19.16 7.00 17.15
N LYS A 48 -19.33 7.42 15.88
CA LYS A 48 -20.18 6.74 14.89
C LYS A 48 -19.49 5.57 14.24
N ILE A 49 -18.16 5.59 14.18
CA ILE A 49 -17.29 4.49 13.73
C ILE A 49 -16.69 3.87 14.98
N ARG A 50 -16.79 2.54 15.11
CA ARG A 50 -16.34 1.79 16.28
C ARG A 50 -15.03 1.05 16.01
N GLY A 51 -14.33 0.67 17.07
CA GLY A 51 -13.04 0.00 16.99
C GLY A 51 -11.90 0.97 16.69
N PHE A 52 -10.80 0.46 16.16
CA PHE A 52 -9.70 1.29 15.70
C PHE A 52 -10.00 1.84 14.30
N CYS A 53 -9.61 3.09 14.06
CA CYS A 53 -9.75 3.74 12.76
C CYS A 53 -8.39 4.27 12.32
N HIS A 54 -7.84 3.71 11.26
CA HIS A 54 -6.53 4.05 10.74
C HIS A 54 -6.65 4.80 9.41
N LEU A 55 -6.50 6.12 9.48
CA LEU A 55 -6.62 7.00 8.32
C LEU A 55 -5.39 6.91 7.40
N TYR A 56 -5.60 6.98 6.09
CA TYR A 56 -4.56 6.96 5.06
C TYR A 56 -4.06 8.36 4.67
N ILE A 57 -4.43 9.39 5.43
CA ILE A 57 -4.09 10.79 5.17
C ILE A 57 -2.58 10.95 5.02
N GLY A 58 -2.15 11.58 3.92
CA GLY A 58 -0.76 11.86 3.61
C GLY A 58 -0.08 10.81 2.72
N GLN A 59 -0.73 9.68 2.42
CA GLN A 59 -0.16 8.59 1.62
C GLN A 59 -0.92 8.37 0.28
N GLU A 60 -1.85 9.26 -0.06
CA GLU A 60 -2.77 9.11 -1.20
C GLU A 60 -2.05 8.93 -2.54
N ALA A 61 -0.89 9.59 -2.70
CA ALA A 61 -0.12 9.51 -3.93
C ALA A 61 0.47 8.10 -4.17
N CYS A 62 0.78 7.35 -3.10
CA CYS A 62 1.31 6.00 -3.21
C CYS A 62 0.34 5.09 -3.97
N ILE A 63 -0.88 4.97 -3.48
CA ILE A 63 -1.87 4.09 -4.12
C ILE A 63 -2.38 4.65 -5.45
N ALA A 64 -2.55 5.98 -5.58
CA ALA A 64 -2.99 6.58 -6.83
C ALA A 64 -2.01 6.32 -7.99
N GLY A 65 -0.70 6.39 -7.71
CA GLY A 65 0.35 6.05 -8.68
C GLY A 65 0.38 4.55 -8.99
N CYS A 66 0.30 3.70 -7.98
CA CYS A 66 0.32 2.25 -8.16
C CYS A 66 -0.84 1.76 -9.05
N VAL A 67 -2.06 2.23 -8.79
CA VAL A 67 -3.26 1.82 -9.55
C VAL A 67 -3.13 2.14 -11.04
N THR A 68 -2.47 3.25 -11.39
CA THR A 68 -2.28 3.61 -12.81
C THR A 68 -1.29 2.71 -13.56
N ALA A 69 -0.37 2.08 -12.85
CA ALA A 69 0.63 1.19 -13.43
C ALA A 69 0.14 -0.25 -13.60
N LEU A 70 -1.01 -0.58 -12.99
CA LEU A 70 -1.51 -1.95 -12.92
C LEU A 70 -2.46 -2.29 -14.05
N LYS A 71 -2.54 -3.58 -14.34
CA LYS A 71 -3.38 -4.15 -15.38
C LYS A 71 -4.62 -4.80 -14.78
N GLU A 72 -5.62 -4.99 -15.62
CA GLU A 72 -6.76 -5.84 -15.27
C GLU A 72 -6.25 -7.26 -14.92
N GLY A 73 -6.69 -7.76 -13.77
CA GLY A 73 -6.27 -9.07 -13.28
C GLY A 73 -5.19 -9.02 -12.20
N ASP A 74 -4.45 -7.93 -12.06
CA ASP A 74 -3.49 -7.76 -10.96
C ASP A 74 -4.18 -7.78 -9.59
N LYS A 75 -3.42 -8.15 -8.57
CA LYS A 75 -3.91 -8.37 -7.21
C LYS A 75 -3.34 -7.35 -6.23
N TYR A 76 -4.12 -7.05 -5.21
CA TYR A 76 -3.75 -6.06 -4.18
C TYR A 76 -3.99 -6.63 -2.79
N ILE A 77 -3.05 -6.37 -1.89
CA ILE A 77 -3.18 -6.70 -0.48
C ILE A 77 -2.44 -5.62 0.34
N THR A 78 -3.00 -5.25 1.47
CA THR A 78 -2.40 -4.20 2.31
C THR A 78 -2.47 -4.53 3.80
N SER A 79 -1.91 -3.64 4.61
CA SER A 79 -2.01 -3.66 6.07
C SER A 79 -3.38 -3.13 6.53
N TYR A 80 -3.48 -2.83 7.82
CA TYR A 80 -4.69 -2.31 8.48
C TYR A 80 -5.11 -0.89 8.06
N ARG A 81 -4.30 -0.17 7.28
CA ARG A 81 -4.59 1.18 6.77
C ARG A 81 -5.11 1.06 5.33
N ASP A 82 -6.32 0.56 5.18
CA ASP A 82 -6.80 0.03 3.91
C ASP A 82 -7.90 0.83 3.22
N HIS A 83 -8.43 1.92 3.84
CA HIS A 83 -9.57 2.67 3.28
C HIS A 83 -9.32 3.23 1.88
N ALA A 84 -8.12 3.76 1.63
CA ALA A 84 -7.79 4.41 0.36
C ALA A 84 -7.64 3.41 -0.80
N HIS A 85 -7.28 2.15 -0.51
CA HIS A 85 -7.04 1.14 -1.53
C HIS A 85 -8.30 0.84 -2.37
N PRO A 86 -9.44 0.43 -1.77
CA PRO A 86 -10.65 0.21 -2.54
C PRO A 86 -11.17 1.51 -3.18
N LEU A 87 -10.98 2.69 -2.56
CA LEU A 87 -11.34 3.98 -3.19
C LEU A 87 -10.56 4.21 -4.49
N ALA A 88 -9.23 4.03 -4.45
CA ALA A 88 -8.37 4.18 -5.62
C ALA A 88 -8.70 3.16 -6.72
N LEU A 89 -9.12 1.96 -6.35
CA LEU A 89 -9.57 0.91 -7.26
C LEU A 89 -10.98 1.16 -7.82
N GLY A 90 -11.65 2.24 -7.41
CA GLY A 90 -12.97 2.63 -7.93
C GLY A 90 -14.16 2.03 -7.19
N THR A 91 -13.97 1.50 -5.99
CA THR A 91 -15.09 1.10 -5.12
C THR A 91 -15.89 2.33 -4.70
N ASN A 92 -17.22 2.23 -4.75
CA ASN A 92 -18.09 3.34 -4.36
C ASN A 92 -17.85 3.73 -2.89
N PRO A 93 -17.54 5.01 -2.60
CA PRO A 93 -17.27 5.49 -1.23
C PRO A 93 -18.38 5.19 -0.22
N ASN A 94 -19.64 5.11 -0.69
CA ASN A 94 -20.77 4.80 0.19
C ASN A 94 -20.67 3.39 0.78
N PHE A 95 -20.18 2.41 0.02
CA PHE A 95 -20.00 1.03 0.52
C PHE A 95 -18.85 0.94 1.52
N ILE A 96 -17.80 1.72 1.30
CA ILE A 96 -16.67 1.79 2.23
C ILE A 96 -17.09 2.48 3.53
N MET A 97 -17.83 3.59 3.44
CA MET A 97 -18.38 4.26 4.63
C MET A 97 -19.39 3.37 5.36
N ALA A 98 -20.25 2.63 4.63
CA ALA A 98 -21.16 1.67 5.22
C ALA A 98 -20.42 0.58 6.01
N GLU A 99 -19.27 0.11 5.51
CA GLU A 99 -18.40 -0.84 6.21
C GLU A 99 -17.89 -0.25 7.53
N LEU A 100 -17.41 1.00 7.53
CA LEU A 100 -16.96 1.69 8.74
C LEU A 100 -18.07 1.84 9.78
N PHE A 101 -19.33 1.95 9.33
CA PHE A 101 -20.52 2.00 10.20
C PHE A 101 -21.03 0.62 10.61
N GLY A 102 -20.38 -0.47 10.21
CA GLY A 102 -20.82 -1.84 10.50
C GLY A 102 -22.14 -2.22 9.82
N LYS A 103 -22.43 -1.67 8.64
CA LYS A 103 -23.65 -1.94 7.89
C LYS A 103 -23.48 -3.12 6.94
N GLU A 104 -24.54 -3.91 6.77
CA GLU A 104 -24.57 -5.05 5.84
C GLU A 104 -24.29 -4.65 4.38
N THR A 105 -24.59 -3.40 4.01
CA THR A 105 -24.29 -2.83 2.69
C THR A 105 -22.81 -2.47 2.51
N GLY A 106 -21.97 -2.62 3.53
CA GLY A 106 -20.53 -2.44 3.43
C GLY A 106 -19.85 -3.51 2.57
N ILE A 107 -18.66 -3.19 2.02
CA ILE A 107 -17.92 -4.07 1.10
C ILE A 107 -17.55 -5.42 1.72
N SER A 108 -17.39 -5.48 3.04
CA SER A 108 -17.18 -6.70 3.85
C SER A 108 -18.41 -7.04 4.71
N LYS A 109 -19.61 -6.57 4.30
CA LYS A 109 -20.89 -6.79 5.00
C LYS A 109 -20.91 -6.28 6.44
N GLY A 110 -20.17 -5.21 6.72
CA GLY A 110 -20.06 -4.60 8.04
C GLY A 110 -19.27 -5.41 9.06
N ARG A 111 -18.51 -6.41 8.62
CA ARG A 111 -17.74 -7.31 9.50
C ARG A 111 -16.25 -6.97 9.59
N GLY A 112 -15.73 -6.21 8.61
CA GLY A 112 -14.33 -5.85 8.51
C GLY A 112 -13.98 -4.56 9.27
N GLY A 113 -14.89 -3.60 9.29
CA GLY A 113 -14.63 -2.28 9.87
C GLY A 113 -13.46 -1.58 9.16
N SER A 114 -12.65 -0.84 9.94
CA SER A 114 -11.56 -0.01 9.40
C SER A 114 -10.32 -0.78 8.95
N MET A 115 -10.16 -2.06 9.30
CA MET A 115 -8.89 -2.77 9.12
C MET A 115 -8.98 -4.04 8.26
N HIS A 116 -10.17 -4.41 7.83
CA HIS A 116 -10.41 -5.68 7.13
C HIS A 116 -11.44 -5.50 6.00
N MET A 117 -11.14 -4.56 5.11
CA MET A 117 -11.94 -4.31 3.91
C MET A 117 -11.47 -5.18 2.76
N PHE A 118 -12.39 -5.88 2.09
CA PHE A 118 -12.10 -6.75 0.95
C PHE A 118 -13.00 -6.38 -0.23
N ASP A 119 -12.47 -6.36 -1.44
CA ASP A 119 -13.25 -6.15 -2.66
C ASP A 119 -12.86 -7.17 -3.72
N LYS A 120 -13.66 -8.23 -3.81
CA LYS A 120 -13.42 -9.33 -4.73
C LYS A 120 -13.49 -8.90 -6.20
N GLU A 121 -14.40 -7.98 -6.52
CA GLU A 121 -14.61 -7.53 -7.90
C GLU A 121 -13.39 -6.76 -8.44
N ARG A 122 -12.63 -6.14 -7.53
CA ARG A 122 -11.44 -5.37 -7.86
C ARG A 122 -10.14 -6.07 -7.49
N ASN A 123 -10.18 -7.38 -7.26
CA ASN A 123 -9.01 -8.15 -6.87
C ASN A 123 -8.27 -7.60 -5.63
N PHE A 124 -8.99 -6.93 -4.74
CA PHE A 124 -8.45 -6.42 -3.50
C PHE A 124 -8.61 -7.46 -2.39
N PHE A 125 -7.49 -8.09 -2.01
CA PHE A 125 -7.40 -9.14 -1.00
C PHE A 125 -7.36 -8.61 0.42
N GLY A 126 -7.66 -7.34 0.59
CA GLY A 126 -8.03 -6.70 1.83
C GLY A 126 -6.90 -6.14 2.66
N GLY A 127 -7.35 -5.50 3.74
CA GLY A 127 -6.52 -5.04 4.83
C GLY A 127 -6.38 -6.09 5.93
N HIS A 128 -5.21 -6.09 6.57
CA HIS A 128 -4.87 -7.07 7.60
C HIS A 128 -4.39 -6.38 8.88
N GLY A 129 -5.11 -6.62 9.99
CA GLY A 129 -4.82 -6.01 11.30
C GLY A 129 -3.54 -6.55 11.96
N ILE A 130 -3.15 -7.80 11.65
CA ILE A 130 -1.91 -8.37 12.18
C ILE A 130 -0.75 -7.85 11.34
N VAL A 131 0.10 -7.03 11.96
CA VAL A 131 1.21 -6.35 11.29
C VAL A 131 2.13 -7.35 10.61
N GLY A 132 2.34 -7.15 9.30
CA GLY A 132 3.24 -7.96 8.48
C GLY A 132 2.66 -9.27 7.96
N ASN A 133 1.48 -9.69 8.39
CA ASN A 133 0.87 -10.96 7.97
C ASN A 133 0.51 -10.96 6.48
N GLN A 134 0.16 -9.80 5.93
CA GLN A 134 -0.12 -9.64 4.50
C GLN A 134 1.10 -9.90 3.60
N ILE A 135 2.32 -9.85 4.13
CA ILE A 135 3.54 -9.98 3.34
C ILE A 135 3.69 -11.39 2.75
N PRO A 136 3.72 -12.47 3.56
CA PRO A 136 3.74 -13.82 3.01
C PRO A 136 2.45 -14.17 2.26
N MET A 137 1.30 -13.58 2.63
CA MET A 137 0.05 -13.77 1.88
C MET A 137 0.15 -13.18 0.47
N GLY A 138 0.71 -11.97 0.33
CA GLY A 138 0.94 -11.35 -0.97
C GLY A 138 1.91 -12.16 -1.85
N ALA A 139 2.98 -12.69 -1.26
CA ALA A 139 3.86 -13.63 -1.95
C ALA A 139 3.09 -14.90 -2.40
N GLY A 140 2.21 -15.44 -1.54
CA GLY A 140 1.36 -16.58 -1.86
C GLY A 140 0.35 -16.29 -2.98
N ILE A 141 -0.23 -15.10 -3.01
CA ILE A 141 -1.12 -14.64 -4.10
C ILE A 141 -0.33 -14.56 -5.41
N GLY A 142 0.85 -13.94 -5.39
CA GLY A 142 1.73 -13.90 -6.56
C GLY A 142 2.16 -15.30 -7.02
N PHE A 143 2.46 -16.19 -6.07
CA PHE A 143 2.76 -17.60 -6.40
C PHE A 143 1.59 -18.29 -7.07
N ALA A 144 0.35 -18.01 -6.65
CA ALA A 144 -0.84 -18.56 -7.31
C ALA A 144 -0.97 -18.08 -8.77
N GLU A 145 -0.63 -16.84 -9.06
CA GLU A 145 -0.64 -16.31 -10.44
C GLU A 145 0.49 -16.96 -11.28
N LEU A 146 1.68 -17.12 -10.70
CA LEU A 146 2.78 -17.87 -11.33
C LEU A 146 2.37 -19.32 -11.66
N TYR A 147 1.74 -20.00 -10.69
CA TYR A 147 1.30 -21.40 -10.86
C TYR A 147 0.23 -21.55 -11.95
N LYS A 148 -0.66 -20.54 -12.08
CA LYS A 148 -1.69 -20.51 -13.13
C LYS A 148 -1.11 -20.12 -14.51
N GLY A 149 0.13 -19.65 -14.58
CA GLY A 149 0.75 -19.19 -15.82
C GLY A 149 0.16 -17.86 -16.35
N THR A 150 -0.32 -16.99 -15.46
CA THR A 150 -0.80 -15.66 -15.84
C THR A 150 0.34 -14.65 -15.80
N ASP A 151 0.14 -13.51 -16.48
CA ASP A 151 1.08 -12.35 -16.41
C ASP A 151 0.72 -11.37 -15.28
N ASN A 152 -0.21 -11.74 -14.39
CA ASN A 152 -0.65 -10.90 -13.31
C ASN A 152 0.41 -10.82 -12.19
N VAL A 153 0.45 -9.67 -11.53
CA VAL A 153 1.30 -9.44 -10.36
C VAL A 153 0.45 -9.24 -9.09
N CYS A 154 1.07 -9.46 -7.94
CA CYS A 154 0.48 -9.06 -6.67
C CYS A 154 1.25 -7.88 -6.09
N ILE A 155 0.57 -6.75 -5.83
CA ILE A 155 1.15 -5.65 -5.06
C ILE A 155 0.79 -5.82 -3.60
N THR A 156 1.81 -5.81 -2.77
CA THR A 156 1.73 -6.00 -1.32
C THR A 156 2.22 -4.75 -0.61
N PHE A 157 1.31 -4.01 0.01
CA PHE A 157 1.64 -2.83 0.80
C PHE A 157 1.94 -3.18 2.24
N LEU A 158 2.95 -2.51 2.81
CA LEU A 158 3.35 -2.72 4.20
C LEU A 158 3.96 -1.44 4.80
N GLY A 159 3.74 -1.21 6.08
CA GLY A 159 4.34 -0.09 6.80
C GLY A 159 5.80 -0.37 7.20
N ASP A 160 6.52 0.68 7.60
CA ASP A 160 7.92 0.63 8.05
C ASP A 160 8.14 -0.31 9.25
N GLY A 161 7.18 -0.43 10.16
CA GLY A 161 7.26 -1.37 11.28
C GLY A 161 7.25 -2.83 10.87
N ALA A 162 6.58 -3.16 9.76
CA ALA A 162 6.44 -4.54 9.29
C ALA A 162 7.73 -5.13 8.70
N VAL A 163 8.68 -4.31 8.26
CA VAL A 163 9.93 -4.80 7.65
C VAL A 163 10.87 -5.48 8.63
N ARG A 164 10.58 -5.45 9.94
CA ARG A 164 11.42 -6.05 10.98
C ARG A 164 10.98 -7.42 11.43
N ILE A 165 9.85 -7.90 10.94
CA ILE A 165 9.37 -9.25 11.25
C ILE A 165 10.08 -10.29 10.40
N GLY A 166 10.29 -11.50 10.95
CA GLY A 166 10.92 -12.60 10.23
C GLY A 166 10.22 -12.94 8.93
N ALA A 167 8.89 -12.95 8.93
CA ALA A 167 8.07 -13.25 7.75
C ALA A 167 8.33 -12.32 6.54
N PHE A 168 8.73 -11.06 6.75
CA PHE A 168 9.16 -10.20 5.66
C PHE A 168 10.39 -10.76 4.96
N HIS A 169 11.42 -11.11 5.72
CA HIS A 169 12.67 -11.66 5.20
C HIS A 169 12.49 -13.00 4.51
N GLU A 170 11.65 -13.86 5.10
CA GLU A 170 11.28 -15.15 4.51
C GLU A 170 10.55 -14.96 3.17
N ALA A 171 9.58 -14.03 3.12
CA ALA A 171 8.84 -13.73 1.91
C ALA A 171 9.72 -13.16 0.79
N LEU A 172 10.66 -12.26 1.09
CA LEU A 172 11.64 -11.75 0.12
C LEU A 172 12.48 -12.89 -0.46
N ASN A 173 13.04 -13.74 0.41
CA ASN A 173 13.85 -14.88 -0.02
C ASN A 173 13.06 -15.84 -0.92
N MET A 174 11.88 -16.25 -0.49
CA MET A 174 11.02 -17.15 -1.27
C MET A 174 10.59 -16.54 -2.60
N SER A 175 10.24 -15.26 -2.61
CA SER A 175 9.83 -14.56 -3.83
C SER A 175 10.94 -14.51 -4.87
N MET A 176 12.18 -14.26 -4.44
CA MET A 176 13.32 -14.23 -5.35
C MET A 176 13.74 -15.65 -5.81
N PHE A 177 13.72 -16.61 -4.90
CA PHE A 177 14.05 -18.00 -5.21
C PHE A 177 13.09 -18.61 -6.24
N LEU A 178 11.78 -18.42 -6.04
CA LEU A 178 10.73 -18.98 -6.91
C LEU A 178 10.34 -18.03 -8.07
N LYS A 179 10.94 -16.85 -8.16
CA LYS A 179 10.60 -15.83 -9.18
C LYS A 179 9.12 -15.45 -9.17
N ILE A 180 8.58 -15.28 -7.98
CA ILE A 180 7.18 -14.91 -7.76
C ILE A 180 6.90 -13.50 -8.29
N PRO A 181 5.84 -13.27 -9.07
CA PRO A 181 5.44 -11.93 -9.54
C PRO A 181 4.77 -11.15 -8.41
N VAL A 182 5.56 -10.66 -7.47
CA VAL A 182 5.11 -9.84 -6.34
C VAL A 182 5.95 -8.56 -6.24
N ILE A 183 5.28 -7.45 -5.92
CA ILE A 183 5.91 -6.16 -5.68
C ILE A 183 5.60 -5.76 -4.24
N PHE A 184 6.63 -5.55 -3.43
CA PHE A 184 6.49 -5.07 -2.06
C PHE A 184 6.64 -3.55 -2.03
N ILE A 185 5.61 -2.85 -1.57
CA ILE A 185 5.60 -1.39 -1.39
C ILE A 185 5.70 -1.07 0.10
N ILE A 186 6.84 -0.49 0.49
CA ILE A 186 7.06 -0.04 1.87
C ILE A 186 6.58 1.41 1.98
N GLU A 187 5.46 1.61 2.67
CA GLU A 187 4.93 2.93 3.02
C GLU A 187 5.62 3.40 4.30
N ASN A 188 6.78 4.03 4.12
CA ASN A 188 7.60 4.51 5.24
C ASN A 188 7.13 5.89 5.67
N ASN A 189 6.26 5.94 6.67
CA ASN A 189 5.83 7.20 7.31
C ASN A 189 6.68 7.58 8.53
N GLY A 190 7.78 6.86 8.76
CA GLY A 190 8.75 7.12 9.83
C GLY A 190 8.39 6.56 11.20
N TYR A 191 7.15 6.16 11.42
CA TYR A 191 6.67 5.72 12.73
C TYR A 191 5.76 4.49 12.66
N ALA A 192 6.06 3.51 13.50
CA ALA A 192 5.16 2.41 13.83
C ALA A 192 4.56 2.68 15.22
N MET A 193 3.30 3.12 15.29
CA MET A 193 2.70 3.68 16.51
C MET A 193 3.52 4.89 17.03
N GLY A 194 4.02 4.85 18.23
CA GLY A 194 4.89 5.89 18.81
C GLY A 194 6.39 5.63 18.65
N THR A 195 6.81 4.67 17.82
CA THR A 195 8.21 4.27 17.69
C THR A 195 8.77 4.61 16.32
N SER A 196 9.81 5.46 16.30
CA SER A 196 10.45 5.86 15.05
C SER A 196 11.32 4.74 14.45
N VAL A 197 11.56 4.85 13.15
CA VAL A 197 12.44 3.92 12.41
C VAL A 197 13.84 3.90 13.02
N GLU A 198 14.43 5.08 13.32
CA GLU A 198 15.77 5.18 13.87
C GLU A 198 15.95 4.47 15.21
N ARG A 199 14.89 4.41 16.02
CA ARG A 199 14.95 3.71 17.34
C ARG A 199 14.99 2.20 17.23
N THR A 200 14.60 1.63 16.12
CA THR A 200 14.38 0.19 15.96
C THR A 200 15.07 -0.43 14.76
N SER A 201 15.70 0.37 13.92
CA SER A 201 16.37 -0.14 12.72
C SER A 201 17.75 0.48 12.56
N ASN A 202 18.76 -0.37 12.39
CA ASN A 202 20.09 0.08 11.99
C ASN A 202 20.13 0.57 10.53
N VAL A 203 19.26 -0.02 9.67
CA VAL A 203 19.08 0.40 8.28
C VAL A 203 17.82 1.24 8.19
N THR A 204 17.97 2.56 8.08
CA THR A 204 16.85 3.50 8.00
C THR A 204 16.31 3.66 6.58
N GLU A 205 17.13 3.44 5.57
CA GLU A 205 16.72 3.39 4.16
C GLU A 205 16.20 1.98 3.83
N LEU A 206 14.95 1.72 4.19
CA LEU A 206 14.35 0.38 4.24
C LEU A 206 14.37 -0.35 2.89
N TYR A 207 14.33 0.38 1.75
CA TYR A 207 14.44 -0.23 0.42
C TYR A 207 15.77 -0.97 0.20
N LYS A 208 16.83 -0.61 0.94
CA LYS A 208 18.13 -1.29 0.85
C LYS A 208 18.10 -2.74 1.34
N ILE A 209 17.09 -3.12 2.12
CA ILE A 209 16.95 -4.50 2.65
C ILE A 209 16.79 -5.49 1.50
N GLY A 210 16.07 -5.13 0.44
CA GLY A 210 15.87 -5.99 -0.73
C GLY A 210 17.17 -6.42 -1.40
N LYS A 211 18.24 -5.61 -1.31
CA LYS A 211 19.55 -5.93 -1.89
C LYS A 211 20.20 -7.19 -1.28
N ALA A 212 19.86 -7.53 -0.03
CA ALA A 212 20.36 -8.76 0.61
C ALA A 212 19.81 -10.03 -0.03
N TYR A 213 18.73 -9.91 -0.80
CA TYR A 213 18.03 -10.99 -1.50
C TYR A 213 18.15 -10.87 -3.03
N ASP A 214 19.03 -10.01 -3.54
CA ASP A 214 19.13 -9.65 -4.96
C ASP A 214 17.82 -9.14 -5.56
N MET A 215 16.90 -8.64 -4.71
CA MET A 215 15.64 -8.06 -5.15
C MET A 215 15.86 -6.63 -5.66
N PRO A 216 15.43 -6.30 -6.89
CA PRO A 216 15.46 -4.91 -7.37
C PRO A 216 14.72 -3.99 -6.40
N SER A 217 15.37 -2.91 -5.99
CA SER A 217 14.85 -2.05 -4.93
C SER A 217 15.08 -0.59 -5.26
N TYR A 218 14.01 0.21 -5.15
CA TYR A 218 13.99 1.62 -5.52
C TYR A 218 13.46 2.45 -4.36
N CYS A 219 14.00 3.65 -4.21
CA CYS A 219 13.46 4.66 -3.30
C CYS A 219 12.62 5.66 -4.09
N LEU A 220 11.35 5.79 -3.73
CA LEU A 220 10.49 6.86 -4.21
C LEU A 220 10.40 7.89 -3.08
N LEU A 221 11.06 9.04 -3.26
CA LEU A 221 11.06 10.08 -2.26
C LEU A 221 9.76 10.88 -2.34
N TYR A 222 9.02 10.90 -1.25
CA TYR A 222 7.86 11.78 -1.10
C TYR A 222 8.36 13.15 -0.63
N THR A 223 8.29 14.15 -1.49
CA THR A 223 8.87 15.49 -1.23
C THR A 223 7.90 16.47 -0.58
N SER A 224 6.63 16.10 -0.39
CA SER A 224 5.66 16.97 0.28
C SER A 224 5.50 16.56 1.73
N PRO A 225 5.67 17.47 2.71
CA PRO A 225 5.43 17.15 4.11
C PRO A 225 3.97 16.75 4.29
N SER A 226 3.77 15.58 4.89
CA SER A 226 2.46 15.13 5.32
C SER A 226 1.96 16.00 6.48
N PRO A 227 0.65 16.30 6.59
CA PRO A 227 0.10 16.92 7.79
C PRO A 227 0.36 16.16 9.10
N ARG A 228 0.90 14.95 9.02
CA ARG A 228 1.33 14.16 10.18
C ARG A 228 2.75 14.43 10.61
N ASP A 229 3.54 15.10 9.76
CA ASP A 229 4.95 15.38 10.02
C ASP A 229 5.15 16.75 10.69
N SER A 230 4.04 17.44 11.06
CA SER A 230 4.00 18.71 11.77
C SER A 230 3.50 18.56 13.20
#